data_a055e1fa225e9577082916574b205cbc
#
_entry.id   a055e1fa225e9577082916574b205cbc
#
_cell.length_a   1.000
_cell.length_b   1.000
_cell.length_c   1.000
_cell.angle_alpha   90.00
_cell.angle_beta   90.00
_cell.angle_gamma   90.00
#
_symmetry.space_group_name_H-M   'P 1'
#
loop_
_entity.id
_entity.type
_entity.pdbx_description
1 polymer ?
#
loop_
_entity_poly.entity_id
_entity_poly.type
_entity_poly.pdbx_seq_one_letter_code
_entity_poly.pdbx_strand_id
1 'polypeptide(L)'
;FLILEDGTVFKGTSIGSTREVISEIVFNTSMWGYLEVLTDPSYYGQIVTITYPLVGNYGINLEDMESNKSHVKGFIVREKSNDPNNFRCEMDLDTYLKQNKVIGLEGIDTRALTKILRNNGTMKGIITLENASLEDVKSKLEAFTNTEAVRTVTRKEIEHIKGEGAKVAVMDFGVKQNILRSFAKRDCDITVFP
;
A
#
# COMPACT_ATOMS: atom_id res chain seq x y z
N PHE A 1 0.79 -5.11 -17.48
CA PHE A 1 0.65 -6.53 -17.12
C PHE A 1 1.08 -6.75 -15.69
N LEU A 2 0.44 -7.70 -15.03
CA LEU A 2 0.91 -8.30 -13.79
C LEU A 2 1.30 -9.75 -14.11
N ILE A 3 2.53 -10.13 -13.80
CA ILE A 3 3.05 -11.48 -14.01
C ILE A 3 3.44 -12.02 -12.64
N LEU A 4 2.85 -13.15 -12.22
CA LEU A 4 3.16 -13.83 -10.96
C LEU A 4 4.31 -14.83 -11.14
N GLU A 5 4.96 -15.20 -10.05
CA GLU A 5 6.06 -16.17 -10.05
C GLU A 5 5.67 -17.59 -10.48
N ASP A 6 4.37 -17.92 -10.48
CA ASP A 6 3.83 -19.18 -11.01
C ASP A 6 3.55 -19.13 -12.52
N GLY A 7 3.81 -17.98 -13.17
CA GLY A 7 3.53 -17.74 -14.59
C GLY A 7 2.13 -17.23 -14.90
N THR A 8 1.27 -17.06 -13.92
CA THR A 8 -0.06 -16.45 -14.14
C THR A 8 0.08 -15.01 -14.58
N VAL A 9 -0.61 -14.62 -15.64
CA VAL A 9 -0.57 -13.26 -16.19
C VAL A 9 -1.95 -12.62 -16.15
N PHE A 10 -2.01 -11.41 -15.65
CA PHE A 10 -3.18 -10.55 -15.73
C PHE A 10 -2.87 -9.33 -16.59
N LYS A 11 -3.83 -8.97 -17.45
CA LYS A 11 -3.76 -7.76 -18.26
C LYS A 11 -4.70 -6.70 -17.69
N GLY A 12 -4.22 -5.48 -17.56
CA GLY A 12 -5.00 -4.34 -17.09
C GLY A 12 -4.51 -3.03 -17.73
N THR A 13 -5.06 -1.92 -17.27
CA THR A 13 -4.68 -0.56 -17.67
C THR A 13 -3.82 0.05 -16.58
N SER A 14 -2.71 0.69 -16.96
CA SER A 14 -1.83 1.38 -16.01
C SER A 14 -2.49 2.66 -15.52
N ILE A 15 -2.41 2.89 -14.21
CA ILE A 15 -2.78 4.13 -13.53
C ILE A 15 -1.62 4.58 -12.62
N GLY A 16 -1.62 5.83 -12.18
CA GLY A 16 -0.54 6.34 -11.34
C GLY A 16 0.78 6.51 -12.11
N SER A 17 1.89 6.11 -11.48
CA SER A 17 3.24 6.26 -12.03
C SER A 17 3.56 5.19 -13.07
N THR A 18 4.25 5.57 -14.14
CA THR A 18 4.70 4.65 -15.20
C THR A 18 6.09 4.11 -14.86
N ARG A 19 6.16 2.93 -14.26
CA ARG A 19 7.43 2.23 -13.97
C ARG A 19 7.21 0.73 -13.83
N GLU A 20 8.28 -0.05 -13.97
CA GLU A 20 8.28 -1.46 -13.61
C GLU A 20 8.50 -1.62 -12.10
N VAL A 21 7.78 -2.54 -11.48
CA VAL A 21 7.92 -2.84 -10.05
C VAL A 21 7.81 -4.33 -9.81
N ILE A 22 8.78 -4.85 -9.05
CA ILE A 22 8.78 -6.21 -8.53
C ILE A 22 8.56 -6.17 -7.03
N SER A 23 7.67 -7.02 -6.53
CA SER A 23 7.43 -7.17 -5.11
C SER A 23 6.59 -8.39 -4.76
N GLU A 24 6.46 -8.62 -3.45
CA GLU A 24 5.40 -9.49 -2.92
C GLU A 24 4.04 -8.86 -3.17
N ILE A 25 3.09 -9.70 -3.56
CA ILE A 25 1.71 -9.30 -3.82
C ILE A 25 0.87 -9.79 -2.66
N VAL A 26 0.14 -8.86 -2.08
CA VAL A 26 -0.82 -9.11 -0.99
C VAL A 26 -2.19 -8.55 -1.35
N PHE A 27 -3.20 -8.91 -0.59
CA PHE A 27 -4.55 -8.35 -0.79
C PHE A 27 -5.13 -7.81 0.51
N ASN A 28 -6.00 -6.82 0.36
CA ASN A 28 -6.79 -6.25 1.43
C ASN A 28 -8.28 -6.34 1.06
N THR A 29 -9.11 -6.78 2.01
CA THR A 29 -10.55 -7.00 1.80
C THR A 29 -11.43 -5.88 2.35
N SER A 30 -10.85 -4.80 2.84
CA SER A 30 -11.61 -3.64 3.34
C SER A 30 -12.40 -2.98 2.22
N MET A 31 -13.61 -2.52 2.54
CA MET A 31 -14.47 -1.82 1.59
C MET A 31 -14.11 -0.34 1.43
N TRP A 32 -13.43 0.23 2.41
CA TRP A 32 -12.94 1.62 2.45
C TRP A 32 -11.57 1.68 3.10
N GLY A 33 -10.98 2.87 3.17
CA GLY A 33 -9.68 3.05 3.82
C GLY A 33 -8.50 2.74 2.89
N TYR A 34 -8.65 2.96 1.59
CA TYR A 34 -7.56 2.70 0.65
C TYR A 34 -6.39 3.67 0.81
N LEU A 35 -6.60 4.91 1.30
CA LEU A 35 -5.50 5.81 1.63
C LEU A 35 -4.72 5.32 2.85
N GLU A 36 -5.43 4.86 3.87
CA GLU A 36 -4.84 4.23 5.04
C GLU A 36 -3.97 3.04 4.62
N VAL A 37 -4.46 2.18 3.71
CA VAL A 37 -3.67 1.05 3.15
C VAL A 37 -2.44 1.55 2.41
N LEU A 38 -2.57 2.57 1.56
CA LEU A 38 -1.44 3.14 0.80
C LEU A 38 -0.35 3.72 1.70
N THR A 39 -0.74 4.28 2.85
CA THR A 39 0.16 4.95 3.78
C THR A 39 0.53 4.13 5.01
N ASP A 40 -0.02 2.92 5.15
CA ASP A 40 0.32 2.00 6.25
C ASP A 40 1.75 1.46 6.07
N PRO A 41 2.66 1.71 7.03
CA PRO A 41 4.03 1.17 6.98
C PRO A 41 4.08 -0.36 6.89
N SER A 42 3.04 -1.07 7.32
CA SER A 42 2.95 -2.54 7.24
C SER A 42 2.99 -3.07 5.80
N TYR A 43 2.59 -2.24 4.82
CA TYR A 43 2.65 -2.59 3.40
C TYR A 43 3.92 -2.11 2.71
N TYR A 44 4.95 -1.74 3.48
CA TYR A 44 6.20 -1.26 2.90
C TYR A 44 6.76 -2.25 1.88
N GLY A 45 6.97 -1.73 0.67
CA GLY A 45 7.61 -2.49 -0.39
C GLY A 45 6.70 -3.50 -1.08
N GLN A 46 5.43 -3.63 -0.75
CA GLN A 46 4.50 -4.61 -1.33
C GLN A 46 3.65 -4.02 -2.47
N ILE A 47 3.14 -4.90 -3.32
CA ILE A 47 2.06 -4.62 -4.27
C ILE A 47 0.76 -5.03 -3.59
N VAL A 48 -0.15 -4.07 -3.36
CA VAL A 48 -1.40 -4.33 -2.65
C VAL A 48 -2.58 -4.39 -3.60
N THR A 49 -3.33 -5.48 -3.54
CA THR A 49 -4.57 -5.66 -4.29
C THR A 49 -5.77 -5.35 -3.40
N ILE A 50 -6.62 -4.42 -3.82
CA ILE A 50 -7.90 -4.17 -3.14
C ILE A 50 -8.98 -5.05 -3.78
N THR A 51 -9.68 -5.81 -2.93
CA THR A 51 -10.73 -6.72 -3.42
C THR A 51 -12.07 -6.04 -3.64
N TYR A 52 -12.30 -4.87 -3.02
CA TYR A 52 -13.51 -4.10 -3.26
C TYR A 52 -13.56 -3.61 -4.71
N PRO A 53 -14.71 -3.75 -5.40
CA PRO A 53 -14.78 -3.56 -6.85
C PRO A 53 -14.42 -2.15 -7.33
N LEU A 54 -14.90 -1.11 -6.64
CA LEU A 54 -14.70 0.29 -7.02
C LEU A 54 -13.86 1.02 -5.97
N VAL A 55 -12.72 1.56 -6.37
CA VAL A 55 -11.78 2.27 -5.50
C VAL A 55 -11.57 3.71 -5.99
N GLY A 56 -11.38 4.65 -5.07
CA GLY A 56 -11.17 6.06 -5.41
C GLY A 56 -12.46 6.91 -5.40
N ASN A 57 -13.60 6.32 -5.10
CA ASN A 57 -14.91 6.96 -5.20
C ASN A 57 -15.12 8.15 -4.21
N TYR A 58 -14.40 8.21 -3.10
CA TYR A 58 -14.43 9.35 -2.18
C TYR A 58 -13.15 10.21 -2.23
N GLY A 59 -12.24 9.91 -3.18
CA GLY A 59 -10.99 10.63 -3.34
C GLY A 59 -9.98 10.38 -2.23
N ILE A 60 -9.01 11.27 -2.14
CA ILE A 60 -7.95 11.27 -1.13
C ILE A 60 -8.21 12.40 -0.16
N ASN A 61 -8.12 12.10 1.13
CA ASN A 61 -8.10 13.07 2.22
C ASN A 61 -6.85 12.85 3.07
N LEU A 62 -5.90 13.78 3.02
CA LEU A 62 -4.58 13.63 3.63
C LEU A 62 -4.62 13.51 5.17
N GLU A 63 -5.71 13.92 5.82
CA GLU A 63 -5.87 13.73 7.27
C GLU A 63 -5.99 12.25 7.67
N ASP A 64 -6.43 11.39 6.74
CA ASP A 64 -6.64 9.95 6.98
C ASP A 64 -5.34 9.13 6.78
N MET A 65 -4.21 9.78 6.49
CA MET A 65 -2.92 9.10 6.33
C MET A 65 -2.45 8.44 7.63
N GLU A 66 -1.92 7.22 7.51
CA GLU A 66 -1.33 6.44 8.62
C GLU A 66 0.17 6.69 8.80
N SER A 67 0.79 7.42 7.86
CA SER A 67 2.16 7.90 7.92
C SER A 67 2.36 9.08 6.96
N ASN A 68 3.55 9.64 6.88
CA ASN A 68 3.85 10.83 6.07
C ASN A 68 3.99 10.58 4.56
N LYS A 69 3.86 9.34 4.08
CA LYS A 69 4.04 8.97 2.66
C LYS A 69 3.37 7.66 2.33
N SER A 70 3.27 7.34 1.03
CA SER A 70 2.92 5.99 0.59
C SER A 70 4.07 5.02 0.82
N HIS A 71 3.75 3.82 1.30
CA HIS A 71 4.71 2.73 1.54
C HIS A 71 4.61 1.60 0.52
N VAL A 72 3.50 1.49 -0.18
CA VAL A 72 3.30 0.46 -1.20
C VAL A 72 4.15 0.74 -2.45
N LYS A 73 4.57 -0.32 -3.11
CA LYS A 73 5.29 -0.26 -4.39
C LYS A 73 4.35 -0.24 -5.59
N GLY A 74 3.21 -0.94 -5.47
CA GLY A 74 2.19 -1.01 -6.50
C GLY A 74 0.80 -1.16 -5.90
N PHE A 75 -0.21 -0.80 -6.67
CA PHE A 75 -1.60 -0.79 -6.24
C PHE A 75 -2.50 -1.37 -7.33
N ILE A 76 -3.23 -2.44 -7.01
CA ILE A 76 -4.06 -3.17 -7.96
C ILE A 76 -5.53 -3.06 -7.57
N VAL A 77 -6.35 -2.65 -8.54
CA VAL A 77 -7.79 -2.49 -8.34
C VAL A 77 -8.56 -3.12 -9.51
N ARG A 78 -9.81 -3.49 -9.28
CA ARG A 78 -10.70 -3.91 -10.35
C ARG A 78 -11.14 -2.71 -11.18
N GLU A 79 -11.60 -1.65 -10.52
CA GLU A 79 -12.08 -0.43 -11.15
C GLU A 79 -11.69 0.80 -10.31
N LYS A 80 -11.14 1.80 -10.98
CA LYS A 80 -10.84 3.10 -10.37
C LYS A 80 -11.97 4.08 -10.70
N SER A 81 -12.48 4.77 -9.68
CA SER A 81 -13.41 5.88 -9.89
C SER A 81 -12.71 7.04 -10.60
N ASN A 82 -13.37 7.60 -11.62
CA ASN A 82 -12.87 8.78 -12.33
C ASN A 82 -13.40 10.08 -11.71
N ASP A 83 -14.52 10.00 -10.99
CA ASP A 83 -15.22 11.15 -10.42
C ASP A 83 -15.38 10.96 -8.91
N PRO A 84 -14.34 11.26 -8.11
CA PRO A 84 -14.45 11.19 -6.66
C PRO A 84 -15.45 12.22 -6.16
N ASN A 85 -16.36 11.79 -5.31
CA ASN A 85 -17.43 12.63 -4.76
C ASN A 85 -17.48 12.54 -3.24
N ASN A 86 -16.74 13.42 -2.57
CA ASN A 86 -16.77 13.59 -1.12
C ASN A 86 -16.32 15.01 -0.76
N PHE A 87 -16.95 15.63 0.23
CA PHE A 87 -16.62 17.00 0.65
C PHE A 87 -15.20 17.14 1.23
N ARG A 88 -14.57 16.04 1.67
CA ARG A 88 -13.19 15.99 2.17
C ARG A 88 -12.18 15.62 1.06
N CYS A 89 -12.61 15.47 -0.18
CA CYS A 89 -11.72 15.09 -1.28
C CYS A 89 -10.78 16.23 -1.64
N GLU A 90 -9.48 16.02 -1.48
CA GLU A 90 -8.43 16.96 -1.86
C GLU A 90 -7.86 16.67 -3.25
N MET A 91 -7.84 15.39 -3.64
CA MET A 91 -7.38 14.95 -4.98
C MET A 91 -7.93 13.57 -5.33
N ASP A 92 -7.86 13.21 -6.59
CA ASP A 92 -8.19 11.86 -7.06
C ASP A 92 -7.05 10.85 -6.79
N LEU A 93 -7.40 9.55 -6.86
CA LEU A 93 -6.46 8.47 -6.59
C LEU A 93 -5.29 8.43 -7.58
N ASP A 94 -5.54 8.67 -8.87
CA ASP A 94 -4.50 8.62 -9.90
C ASP A 94 -3.43 9.71 -9.68
N THR A 95 -3.87 10.92 -9.35
CA THR A 95 -3.00 12.04 -8.98
C THR A 95 -2.15 11.70 -7.77
N TYR A 96 -2.75 11.13 -6.72
CA TYR A 96 -2.03 10.70 -5.52
C TYR A 96 -0.96 9.65 -5.83
N LEU A 97 -1.32 8.62 -6.60
CA LEU A 97 -0.39 7.55 -6.99
C LEU A 97 0.79 8.12 -7.80
N LYS A 98 0.54 9.06 -8.73
CA LYS A 98 1.59 9.75 -9.51
C LYS A 98 2.55 10.53 -8.63
N GLN A 99 2.02 11.34 -7.71
CA GLN A 99 2.83 12.14 -6.79
C GLN A 99 3.72 11.28 -5.90
N ASN A 100 3.20 10.14 -5.45
CA ASN A 100 3.93 9.19 -4.59
C ASN A 100 4.75 8.16 -5.37
N LYS A 101 4.82 8.27 -6.71
CA LYS A 101 5.55 7.36 -7.60
C LYS A 101 5.13 5.89 -7.43
N VAL A 102 3.85 5.66 -7.18
CA VAL A 102 3.26 4.31 -7.09
C VAL A 102 2.65 3.97 -8.45
N ILE A 103 3.03 2.81 -9.00
CA ILE A 103 2.33 2.26 -10.17
C ILE A 103 1.02 1.63 -9.73
N GLY A 104 -0.04 1.90 -10.46
CA GLY A 104 -1.31 1.20 -10.28
C GLY A 104 -1.69 0.41 -11.51
N LEU A 105 -2.57 -0.56 -11.32
CA LEU A 105 -3.12 -1.39 -12.38
C LEU A 105 -4.62 -1.58 -12.14
N GLU A 106 -5.45 -1.15 -13.09
CA GLU A 106 -6.89 -1.35 -13.06
C GLU A 106 -7.37 -2.33 -14.14
N GLY A 107 -8.61 -2.83 -14.01
CA GLY A 107 -9.18 -3.80 -14.93
C GLY A 107 -8.77 -5.25 -14.64
N ILE A 108 -8.12 -5.50 -13.51
CA ILE A 108 -7.68 -6.84 -13.10
C ILE A 108 -8.85 -7.61 -12.49
N ASP A 109 -8.93 -8.91 -12.77
CA ASP A 109 -9.78 -9.81 -11.99
C ASP A 109 -9.18 -10.02 -10.59
N THR A 110 -9.44 -9.04 -9.71
CA THR A 110 -8.95 -9.05 -8.32
C THR A 110 -9.48 -10.25 -7.52
N ARG A 111 -10.64 -10.79 -7.89
CA ARG A 111 -11.20 -11.98 -7.25
C ARG A 111 -10.40 -13.25 -7.61
N ALA A 112 -10.02 -13.41 -8.88
CA ALA A 112 -9.17 -14.53 -9.31
C ALA A 112 -7.78 -14.41 -8.67
N LEU A 113 -7.15 -13.22 -8.70
CA LEU A 113 -5.87 -12.95 -8.07
C LEU A 113 -5.91 -13.27 -6.56
N THR A 114 -6.93 -12.79 -5.85
CA THR A 114 -7.09 -13.05 -4.40
C THR A 114 -7.22 -14.55 -4.10
N LYS A 115 -7.92 -15.33 -4.94
CA LYS A 115 -8.00 -16.78 -4.76
C LYS A 115 -6.65 -17.47 -4.92
N ILE A 116 -5.84 -17.05 -5.90
CA ILE A 116 -4.49 -17.55 -6.11
C ILE A 116 -3.64 -17.27 -4.87
N LEU A 117 -3.59 -16.02 -4.41
CA LEU A 117 -2.81 -15.61 -3.24
C LEU A 117 -3.27 -16.32 -1.96
N ARG A 118 -4.58 -16.50 -1.77
CA ARG A 118 -5.12 -17.21 -0.60
C ARG A 118 -4.72 -18.70 -0.57
N ASN A 119 -4.66 -19.34 -1.72
CA ASN A 119 -4.35 -20.76 -1.83
C ASN A 119 -2.85 -21.06 -1.75
N ASN A 120 -2.01 -20.17 -2.30
CA ASN A 120 -0.57 -20.36 -2.40
C ASN A 120 0.24 -19.57 -1.36
N GLY A 121 -0.40 -18.67 -0.61
CA GLY A 121 0.28 -17.70 0.25
C GLY A 121 0.71 -16.45 -0.50
N THR A 122 1.56 -15.65 0.13
CA THR A 122 2.14 -14.46 -0.51
C THR A 122 3.03 -14.88 -1.67
N MET A 123 2.83 -14.27 -2.83
CA MET A 123 3.58 -14.56 -4.06
C MET A 123 4.33 -13.34 -4.54
N LYS A 124 5.46 -13.56 -5.17
CA LYS A 124 6.17 -12.50 -5.89
C LYS A 124 5.51 -12.25 -7.24
N GLY A 125 5.56 -11.01 -7.68
CA GLY A 125 5.11 -10.65 -9.02
C GLY A 125 5.73 -9.34 -9.49
N ILE A 126 5.56 -9.10 -10.78
CA ILE A 126 6.03 -7.89 -11.44
C ILE A 126 4.86 -7.19 -12.12
N ILE A 127 4.76 -5.86 -11.90
CA ILE A 127 3.95 -5.00 -12.75
C ILE A 127 4.86 -4.41 -13.79
N THR A 128 4.57 -4.66 -15.07
CA THR A 128 5.33 -4.16 -16.22
C THR A 128 4.39 -3.58 -17.28
N LEU A 129 4.89 -2.61 -18.04
CA LEU A 129 4.17 -2.01 -19.16
C LEU A 129 4.33 -2.84 -20.45
N GLU A 130 5.31 -3.72 -20.48
CA GLU A 130 5.63 -4.56 -21.62
C GLU A 130 4.98 -5.95 -21.49
N ASN A 131 4.67 -6.56 -22.62
CA ASN A 131 4.21 -7.93 -22.68
C ASN A 131 5.43 -8.86 -22.59
N ALA A 132 5.82 -9.20 -21.36
CA ALA A 132 6.94 -10.07 -21.09
C ALA A 132 6.47 -11.50 -20.73
N SER A 133 7.30 -12.50 -21.03
CA SER A 133 7.09 -13.88 -20.57
C SER A 133 7.59 -14.07 -19.14
N LEU A 134 7.22 -15.19 -18.50
CA LEU A 134 7.77 -15.53 -17.18
C LEU A 134 9.31 -15.70 -17.25
N GLU A 135 9.82 -16.30 -18.33
CA GLU A 135 11.26 -16.50 -18.54
C GLU A 135 12.02 -15.18 -18.52
N ASP A 136 11.44 -14.12 -19.13
CA ASP A 136 12.07 -12.79 -19.19
C ASP A 136 12.19 -12.13 -17.81
N VAL A 137 11.30 -12.45 -16.88
CA VAL A 137 11.23 -11.82 -15.57
C VAL A 137 11.65 -12.73 -14.41
N LYS A 138 11.81 -14.02 -14.63
CA LYS A 138 12.07 -15.03 -13.60
C LYS A 138 13.29 -14.70 -12.74
N SER A 139 14.42 -14.38 -13.36
CA SER A 139 15.63 -14.03 -12.63
C SER A 139 15.46 -12.81 -11.73
N LYS A 140 14.67 -11.84 -12.17
CA LYS A 140 14.34 -10.63 -11.39
C LYS A 140 13.45 -10.97 -10.20
N LEU A 141 12.46 -11.86 -10.38
CA LEU A 141 11.56 -12.31 -9.31
C LEU A 141 12.33 -13.12 -8.25
N GLU A 142 13.22 -14.02 -8.67
CA GLU A 142 14.06 -14.81 -7.76
C GLU A 142 15.00 -13.94 -6.93
N ALA A 143 15.61 -12.92 -7.53
CA ALA A 143 16.53 -12.01 -6.87
C ALA A 143 15.86 -11.04 -5.89
N PHE A 144 14.53 -10.86 -5.98
CA PHE A 144 13.82 -9.91 -5.14
C PHE A 144 13.78 -10.34 -3.67
N THR A 145 14.14 -9.40 -2.77
CA THR A 145 14.00 -9.52 -1.31
C THR A 145 13.47 -8.23 -0.71
N ASN A 146 12.78 -8.31 0.43
CA ASN A 146 12.25 -7.15 1.18
C ASN A 146 12.67 -7.23 2.66
N THR A 147 13.95 -7.44 2.92
CA THR A 147 14.51 -7.65 4.27
C THR A 147 14.67 -6.37 5.09
N GLU A 148 14.72 -5.21 4.41
CA GLU A 148 14.98 -3.90 5.05
C GLU A 148 13.71 -3.14 5.46
N ALA A 149 12.53 -3.79 5.42
CA ALA A 149 11.25 -3.14 5.63
C ALA A 149 11.19 -2.41 6.99
N VAL A 150 11.40 -3.11 8.08
CA VAL A 150 11.31 -2.55 9.44
C VAL A 150 12.30 -1.41 9.62
N ARG A 151 13.56 -1.60 9.23
CA ARG A 151 14.60 -0.57 9.32
C ARG A 151 14.25 0.71 8.56
N THR A 152 13.53 0.57 7.44
CA THR A 152 13.17 1.70 6.58
C THR A 152 11.95 2.46 7.09
N VAL A 153 10.98 1.77 7.70
CA VAL A 153 9.75 2.40 8.21
C VAL A 153 9.89 2.94 9.63
N THR A 154 10.82 2.40 10.41
CA THR A 154 11.15 2.90 11.76
C THR A 154 11.63 4.36 11.70
N ARG A 155 11.12 5.21 12.56
CA ARG A 155 11.59 6.58 12.71
C ARG A 155 13.07 6.64 13.14
N LYS A 156 13.70 7.79 12.92
CA LYS A 156 15.14 7.94 13.20
C LYS A 156 15.42 8.62 14.54
N GLU A 157 14.41 9.31 15.09
CA GLU A 157 14.53 10.10 16.28
C GLU A 157 13.39 9.77 17.26
N ILE A 158 13.65 10.01 18.55
CA ILE A 158 12.62 9.88 19.58
C ILE A 158 11.62 11.03 19.40
N GLU A 159 10.35 10.69 19.42
CA GLU A 159 9.26 11.67 19.41
C GLU A 159 8.50 11.62 20.74
N HIS A 160 8.16 12.80 21.25
CA HIS A 160 7.38 12.92 22.48
C HIS A 160 6.09 13.68 22.20
N ILE A 161 4.96 13.05 22.47
CA ILE A 161 3.60 13.62 22.36
C ILE A 161 3.08 13.80 23.78
N LYS A 162 3.04 15.05 24.26
CA LYS A 162 2.66 15.39 25.62
C LYS A 162 1.20 15.10 25.91
N GLY A 163 0.93 14.59 27.10
CA GLY A 163 -0.38 14.42 27.72
C GLY A 163 -0.25 14.43 29.24
N GLU A 164 -1.38 14.59 29.94
CA GLU A 164 -1.43 14.62 31.40
C GLU A 164 -1.77 13.25 32.03
N GLY A 165 -2.12 12.28 31.21
CA GLY A 165 -2.57 10.95 31.64
C GLY A 165 -1.45 9.93 31.76
N ALA A 166 -1.75 8.69 31.39
CA ALA A 166 -0.81 7.57 31.51
C ALA A 166 0.42 7.72 30.60
N LYS A 167 1.60 7.41 31.12
CA LYS A 167 2.84 7.36 30.32
C LYS A 167 2.89 6.10 29.49
N VAL A 168 3.10 6.26 28.19
CA VAL A 168 3.15 5.16 27.22
C VAL A 168 4.46 5.22 26.43
N ALA A 169 5.24 4.15 26.47
CA ALA A 169 6.40 3.96 25.62
C ALA A 169 5.99 3.11 24.40
N VAL A 170 6.27 3.59 23.19
CA VAL A 170 6.00 2.92 21.93
C VAL A 170 7.32 2.63 21.24
N MET A 171 7.59 1.34 20.94
CA MET A 171 8.69 0.95 20.06
C MET A 171 8.20 1.01 18.61
N ASP A 172 8.86 1.80 17.78
CA ASP A 172 8.44 2.04 16.39
C ASP A 172 9.06 1.01 15.44
N PHE A 173 8.26 0.08 15.01
CA PHE A 173 8.56 -0.85 13.90
C PHE A 173 7.67 -0.57 12.67
N GLY A 174 7.27 0.69 12.48
CA GLY A 174 6.28 1.11 11.50
C GLY A 174 4.90 1.32 12.12
N VAL A 175 4.83 2.05 13.24
CA VAL A 175 3.57 2.35 13.93
C VAL A 175 2.68 3.23 13.07
N LYS A 176 1.39 2.86 13.00
CA LYS A 176 0.38 3.69 12.33
C LYS A 176 0.08 4.94 13.14
N GLN A 177 -0.07 6.05 12.43
CA GLN A 177 -0.38 7.34 13.06
C GLN A 177 -1.67 7.29 13.88
N ASN A 178 -2.65 6.50 13.45
CA ASN A 178 -3.92 6.40 14.16
C ASN A 178 -3.79 5.70 15.54
N ILE A 179 -2.78 4.85 15.73
CA ILE A 179 -2.47 4.28 17.05
C ILE A 179 -2.02 5.40 18.00
N LEU A 180 -1.10 6.26 17.54
CA LEU A 180 -0.60 7.40 18.34
C LEU A 180 -1.73 8.41 18.61
N ARG A 181 -2.55 8.72 17.59
CA ARG A 181 -3.75 9.56 17.74
C ARG A 181 -4.73 9.00 18.77
N SER A 182 -4.89 7.68 18.81
CA SER A 182 -5.79 7.02 19.76
C SER A 182 -5.31 7.11 21.20
N PHE A 183 -4.00 7.05 21.45
CA PHE A 183 -3.41 7.32 22.76
C PHE A 183 -3.52 8.80 23.13
N ALA A 184 -3.19 9.70 22.21
CA ALA A 184 -3.28 11.14 22.42
C ALA A 184 -4.70 11.61 22.76
N LYS A 185 -5.74 11.05 22.09
CA LYS A 185 -7.15 11.31 22.42
C LYS A 185 -7.54 10.86 23.84
N ARG A 186 -6.76 10.00 24.47
CA ARG A 186 -6.92 9.54 25.85
C ARG A 186 -6.01 10.27 26.82
N ASP A 187 -5.45 11.39 26.37
CA ASP A 187 -4.54 12.24 27.12
C ASP A 187 -3.28 11.52 27.61
N CYS A 188 -2.86 10.45 26.92
CA CYS A 188 -1.62 9.75 27.27
C CYS A 188 -0.38 10.60 26.96
N ASP A 189 0.62 10.53 27.85
CA ASP A 189 1.96 11.07 27.64
C ASP A 189 2.82 10.05 26.91
N ILE A 190 3.07 10.23 25.59
CA ILE A 190 3.59 9.19 24.71
C ILE A 190 5.04 9.50 24.36
N THR A 191 5.93 8.53 24.54
CA THR A 191 7.28 8.59 23.98
C THR A 191 7.44 7.46 22.97
N VAL A 192 7.76 7.83 21.72
CA VAL A 192 7.96 6.89 20.62
C VAL A 192 9.44 6.75 20.36
N PHE A 193 9.95 5.53 20.47
CA PHE A 193 11.37 5.20 20.30
C PHE A 193 11.59 4.54 18.93
N PRO A 194 12.75 4.78 18.28
CA PRO A 194 13.17 4.04 17.10
C PRO A 194 13.27 2.55 17.31
#